data_e61269dc74694fca24d7a140cbbcab41
#
_entry.id   e61269dc74694fca24d7a140cbbcab41
#
_cell.length_a   1.000
_cell.length_b   1.000
_cell.length_c   1.000
_cell.angle_alpha   90.00
_cell.angle_beta   90.00
_cell.angle_gamma   90.00
#
_symmetry.space_group_name_H-M   'P 1'
#
loop_
_entity.id
_entity.type
_entity.pdbx_description
1 polymer ?
#
loop_
_entity_poly.entity_id
_entity_poly.type
_entity_poly.pdbx_seq_one_letter_code
_entity_poly.pdbx_strand_id
1 'polypeptide(L)'
;MKSRNGKRVMQWLNHFIEMAKLISTMSKDPSKKIGVVIVDQHNRIVSTGFNGFPRGVEDSSERLEDKDFKRAITLHAEENAILYAKQDLTGCDMYIYGLPPCSHCAAMIIQSGIKNIYYRIPDEYKISDHWKENLAIAETILNEVGINLLDM
;
A
#
# COMPACT_ATOMS: atom_id res chain seq x y z
N MET A 1 -32.03 -0.14 10.12
CA MET A 1 -31.04 0.94 10.29
C MET A 1 -29.59 0.48 10.14
N LYS A 2 -29.19 -0.66 10.71
CA LYS A 2 -27.82 -1.19 10.55
C LYS A 2 -27.39 -1.49 9.10
N SER A 3 -28.31 -1.84 8.20
CA SER A 3 -27.98 -2.22 6.81
C SER A 3 -27.57 -1.05 5.90
N ARG A 4 -28.09 0.16 6.13
CA ARG A 4 -27.74 1.35 5.33
C ARG A 4 -26.34 1.87 5.62
N ASN A 5 -25.95 1.88 6.90
CA ASN A 5 -24.60 2.29 7.30
C ASN A 5 -23.54 1.30 6.84
N GLY A 6 -23.80 -0.01 6.91
CA GLY A 6 -22.89 -1.05 6.44
C GLY A 6 -22.64 -0.97 4.93
N LYS A 7 -23.70 -0.77 4.13
CA LYS A 7 -23.58 -0.60 2.66
C LYS A 7 -22.77 0.65 2.31
N ARG A 8 -22.96 1.76 3.01
CA ARG A 8 -22.21 3.00 2.77
C ARG A 8 -20.74 2.85 3.14
N VAL A 9 -20.43 2.20 4.25
CA VAL A 9 -19.03 1.89 4.63
C VAL A 9 -18.37 1.05 3.56
N MET A 10 -18.99 -0.04 3.09
CA MET A 10 -18.46 -0.90 2.03
C MET A 10 -18.28 -0.13 0.71
N GLN A 11 -19.16 0.79 0.40
CA GLN A 11 -19.04 1.64 -0.79
C GLN A 11 -17.76 2.48 -0.73
N TRP A 12 -17.46 3.11 0.40
CA TRP A 12 -16.22 3.87 0.58
C TRP A 12 -14.98 2.99 0.50
N LEU A 13 -14.98 1.83 1.16
CA LEU A 13 -13.86 0.90 1.11
C LEU A 13 -13.56 0.45 -0.32
N ASN A 14 -14.58 0.02 -1.05
CA ASN A 14 -14.45 -0.39 -2.45
C ASN A 14 -13.99 0.77 -3.34
N HIS A 15 -14.51 1.95 -3.12
CA HIS A 15 -14.13 3.16 -3.86
C HIS A 15 -12.63 3.44 -3.74
N PHE A 16 -12.08 3.44 -2.54
CA PHE A 16 -10.66 3.71 -2.33
C PHE A 16 -9.75 2.56 -2.80
N ILE A 17 -10.18 1.32 -2.72
CA ILE A 17 -9.47 0.19 -3.33
C ILE A 17 -9.43 0.33 -4.86
N GLU A 18 -10.53 0.70 -5.50
CA GLU A 18 -10.56 0.94 -6.95
C GLU A 18 -9.66 2.13 -7.34
N MET A 19 -9.61 3.16 -6.52
CA MET A 19 -8.67 4.28 -6.72
C MET A 19 -7.21 3.82 -6.59
N ALA A 20 -6.89 3.01 -5.59
CA ALA A 20 -5.55 2.42 -5.44
C ALA A 20 -5.18 1.56 -6.65
N LYS A 21 -6.13 0.82 -7.20
CA LYS A 21 -5.95 0.07 -8.46
C LYS A 21 -5.60 1.00 -9.62
N LEU A 22 -6.30 2.10 -9.78
CA LEU A 22 -6.00 3.09 -10.81
C LEU A 22 -4.60 3.69 -10.61
N ILE A 23 -4.23 4.03 -9.39
CA ILE A 23 -2.89 4.55 -9.06
C ILE A 23 -1.80 3.52 -9.41
N SER A 24 -2.04 2.24 -9.16
CA SER A 24 -1.07 1.18 -9.47
C SER A 24 -0.69 1.13 -10.96
N THR A 25 -1.57 1.54 -11.85
CA THR A 25 -1.30 1.52 -13.30
C THR A 25 -0.18 2.48 -13.71
N MET A 26 0.17 3.43 -12.86
CA MET A 26 1.28 4.35 -13.10
C MET A 26 2.65 3.74 -12.83
N SER A 27 2.71 2.61 -12.14
CA SER A 27 3.97 1.90 -11.90
C SER A 27 4.52 1.33 -13.21
N LYS A 28 5.82 1.47 -13.41
CA LYS A 28 6.57 0.87 -14.54
C LYS A 28 7.15 -0.49 -14.22
N ASP A 29 6.96 -0.99 -13.00
CA ASP A 29 7.47 -2.30 -12.60
C ASP A 29 6.85 -3.40 -13.46
N PRO A 30 7.67 -4.21 -14.16
CA PRO A 30 7.15 -5.26 -15.04
C PRO A 30 6.62 -6.47 -14.28
N SER A 31 6.96 -6.61 -13.00
CA SER A 31 6.58 -7.77 -12.18
C SER A 31 5.26 -7.53 -11.43
N LYS A 32 5.23 -6.54 -10.55
CA LYS A 32 4.05 -6.20 -9.75
C LYS A 32 3.88 -4.70 -9.65
N LYS A 33 2.68 -4.23 -9.95
CA LYS A 33 2.28 -2.84 -9.85
C LYS A 33 1.41 -2.67 -8.61
N ILE A 34 1.86 -1.84 -7.70
CA ILE A 34 1.20 -1.58 -6.42
C ILE A 34 0.75 -0.13 -6.38
N GLY A 35 -0.47 0.08 -5.90
CA GLY A 35 -1.02 1.43 -5.70
C GLY A 35 -1.52 1.60 -4.28
N VAL A 36 -1.36 2.82 -3.75
CA VAL A 36 -1.76 3.18 -2.39
C VAL A 36 -2.53 4.49 -2.39
N VAL A 37 -3.57 4.54 -1.60
CA VAL A 37 -4.32 5.76 -1.27
C VAL A 37 -4.40 5.88 0.24
N ILE A 38 -4.04 7.06 0.77
CA ILE A 38 -4.20 7.39 2.18
C ILE A 38 -5.34 8.39 2.32
N VAL A 39 -6.27 8.11 3.22
CA VAL A 39 -7.42 8.98 3.49
C VAL A 39 -7.49 9.36 4.96
N ASP A 40 -8.02 10.54 5.24
CA ASP A 40 -8.25 11.01 6.61
C ASP A 40 -9.57 10.47 7.19
N GLN A 41 -9.88 10.86 8.42
CA GLN A 41 -11.08 10.44 9.14
C GLN A 41 -12.39 10.93 8.51
N HIS A 42 -12.31 11.86 7.56
CA HIS A 42 -13.45 12.41 6.83
C HIS A 42 -13.54 11.89 5.40
N ASN A 43 -12.85 10.78 5.09
CA ASN A 43 -12.77 10.20 3.74
C ASN A 43 -12.19 11.14 2.68
N ARG A 44 -11.32 12.07 3.10
CA ARG A 44 -10.58 12.92 2.16
C ARG A 44 -9.24 12.31 1.83
N ILE A 45 -8.87 12.33 0.57
CA ILE A 45 -7.59 11.80 0.12
C ILE A 45 -6.49 12.73 0.59
N VAL A 46 -5.53 12.15 1.31
CA VAL A 46 -4.34 12.85 1.83
C VAL A 46 -3.17 12.68 0.90
N SER A 47 -2.99 11.47 0.38
CA SER A 47 -1.84 11.12 -0.46
C SER A 47 -2.12 9.88 -1.28
N THR A 48 -1.35 9.73 -2.34
CA THR A 48 -1.31 8.52 -3.16
C THR A 48 0.15 8.12 -3.41
N GLY A 49 0.37 6.86 -3.75
CA GLY A 49 1.69 6.37 -4.10
C GLY A 49 1.62 5.13 -4.96
N PHE A 50 2.62 4.92 -5.78
CA PHE A 50 2.84 3.69 -6.52
C PHE A 50 4.33 3.31 -6.45
N ASN A 51 4.66 2.05 -6.64
CA ASN A 51 6.04 1.60 -6.57
C ASN A 51 6.85 2.01 -7.79
N GLY A 52 8.08 2.42 -7.56
CA GLY A 52 8.96 2.87 -8.64
C GLY A 52 10.32 3.34 -8.16
N PHE A 53 11.16 3.68 -9.12
CA PHE A 53 12.48 4.25 -8.86
C PHE A 53 12.37 5.67 -8.30
N PRO A 54 13.36 6.12 -7.55
CA PRO A 54 13.40 7.49 -7.06
C PRO A 54 13.32 8.50 -8.20
N ARG A 55 12.72 9.65 -7.92
CA ARG A 55 12.57 10.74 -8.89
C ARG A 55 13.93 11.16 -9.46
N GLY A 56 14.02 11.25 -10.78
CA GLY A 56 15.23 11.65 -11.49
C GLY A 56 16.20 10.50 -11.77
N VAL A 57 16.00 9.34 -11.17
CA VAL A 57 16.78 8.15 -11.51
C VAL A 57 16.23 7.55 -12.77
N GLU A 58 17.11 7.22 -13.73
CA GLU A 58 16.72 6.63 -15.00
C GLU A 58 16.07 5.24 -14.78
N ASP A 59 14.87 5.08 -15.33
CA ASP A 59 14.08 3.85 -15.26
C ASP A 59 14.07 3.08 -16.59
N SER A 60 15.24 2.88 -17.16
CA SER A 60 15.40 2.09 -18.39
C SER A 60 14.88 0.68 -18.23
N SER A 61 14.48 0.07 -19.35
CA SER A 61 14.04 -1.33 -19.36
C SER A 61 15.08 -2.27 -18.79
N GLU A 62 16.37 -2.04 -19.10
CA GLU A 62 17.50 -2.78 -18.56
C GLU A 62 17.53 -2.77 -17.02
N ARG A 63 17.40 -1.59 -16.41
CA ARG A 63 17.37 -1.45 -14.95
C ARG A 63 16.12 -2.04 -14.32
N LEU A 64 14.97 -1.88 -14.97
CA LEU A 64 13.71 -2.45 -14.49
C LEU A 64 13.68 -3.99 -14.54
N GLU A 65 14.44 -4.60 -15.44
CA GLU A 65 14.58 -6.04 -15.57
C GLU A 65 15.70 -6.62 -14.70
N ASP A 66 16.65 -5.79 -14.27
CA ASP A 66 17.71 -6.19 -13.34
C ASP A 66 17.13 -6.28 -11.92
N LYS A 67 16.87 -7.51 -11.47
CA LYS A 67 16.22 -7.76 -10.17
C LYS A 67 17.00 -7.20 -8.99
N ASP A 68 18.31 -7.31 -9.01
CA ASP A 68 19.15 -6.85 -7.89
C ASP A 68 19.17 -5.32 -7.84
N PHE A 69 19.36 -4.66 -8.98
CA PHE A 69 19.31 -3.20 -9.06
C PHE A 69 17.92 -2.68 -8.68
N LYS A 70 16.87 -3.26 -9.23
CA LYS A 70 15.49 -2.90 -8.93
C LYS A 70 15.17 -3.02 -7.44
N ARG A 71 15.54 -4.12 -6.79
CA ARG A 71 15.33 -4.32 -5.35
C ARG A 71 16.08 -3.31 -4.51
N ALA A 72 17.25 -2.90 -4.94
CA ALA A 72 18.09 -1.99 -4.17
C ALA A 72 17.51 -0.57 -4.09
N ILE A 73 16.84 -0.10 -5.14
CA ILE A 73 16.43 1.30 -5.23
C ILE A 73 14.92 1.55 -5.37
N THR A 74 14.10 0.51 -5.57
CA THR A 74 12.65 0.70 -5.69
C THR A 74 12.05 1.18 -4.37
N LEU A 75 11.36 2.31 -4.43
CA LEU A 75 10.50 2.75 -3.34
C LEU A 75 9.16 2.02 -3.46
N HIS A 76 8.69 1.45 -2.36
CA HIS A 76 7.39 0.81 -2.33
C HIS A 76 6.26 1.87 -2.40
N ALA A 77 5.09 1.46 -2.84
CA ALA A 77 3.94 2.36 -2.96
C ALA A 77 3.58 3.01 -1.62
N GLU A 78 3.66 2.25 -0.53
CA GLU A 78 3.41 2.73 0.83
C GLU A 78 4.42 3.81 1.24
N GLU A 79 5.71 3.59 0.94
CA GLU A 79 6.78 4.57 1.21
C GLU A 79 6.51 5.88 0.47
N ASN A 80 6.20 5.80 -0.82
CA ASN A 80 5.90 6.98 -1.63
C ASN A 80 4.69 7.73 -1.10
N ALA A 81 3.61 7.03 -0.75
CA ALA A 81 2.41 7.67 -0.20
C ALA A 81 2.70 8.39 1.12
N ILE A 82 3.48 7.79 2.02
CA ILE A 82 3.86 8.40 3.30
C ILE A 82 4.76 9.62 3.08
N LEU A 83 5.78 9.49 2.23
CA LEU A 83 6.72 10.58 1.94
C LEU A 83 6.03 11.81 1.32
N TYR A 84 5.07 11.60 0.44
CA TYR A 84 4.37 12.70 -0.25
C TYR A 84 3.17 13.26 0.50
N ALA A 85 2.76 12.66 1.60
CA ALA A 85 1.64 13.15 2.40
C ALA A 85 1.89 14.57 2.93
N LYS A 86 3.11 14.86 3.39
CA LYS A 86 3.54 16.18 3.89
C LYS A 86 2.68 16.71 5.04
N GLN A 87 2.07 15.82 5.80
CA GLN A 87 1.23 16.15 6.95
C GLN A 87 1.21 14.99 7.94
N ASP A 88 0.63 15.23 9.12
CA ASP A 88 0.39 14.20 10.13
C ASP A 88 -0.62 13.17 9.61
N LEU A 89 -0.26 11.89 9.69
CA LEU A 89 -1.08 10.77 9.23
C LEU A 89 -1.78 10.05 10.39
N THR A 90 -1.68 10.55 11.61
CA THR A 90 -2.32 9.94 12.78
C THR A 90 -3.82 9.78 12.55
N GLY A 91 -4.30 8.54 12.72
CA GLY A 91 -5.71 8.20 12.54
C GLY A 91 -6.17 8.04 11.10
N CYS A 92 -5.29 8.21 10.11
CA CYS A 92 -5.61 7.96 8.70
C CYS A 92 -5.73 6.47 8.40
N ASP A 93 -6.40 6.16 7.30
CA ASP A 93 -6.51 4.81 6.74
C ASP A 93 -5.69 4.70 5.45
N MET A 94 -5.09 3.53 5.22
CA MET A 94 -4.32 3.22 4.01
C MET A 94 -5.02 2.13 3.22
N TYR A 95 -5.17 2.35 1.92
CA TYR A 95 -5.75 1.39 0.97
C TYR A 95 -4.67 0.97 -0.02
N ILE A 96 -4.47 -0.34 -0.17
CA ILE A 96 -3.41 -0.91 -1.01
C ILE A 96 -4.03 -1.85 -2.04
N TYR A 97 -3.71 -1.64 -3.29
CA TYR A 97 -3.97 -2.60 -4.36
C TYR A 97 -2.67 -3.24 -4.80
N GLY A 98 -2.57 -4.56 -4.66
CA GLY A 98 -1.41 -5.36 -5.02
C GLY A 98 -1.03 -6.36 -3.93
N LEU A 99 -0.19 -5.98 -2.99
CA LEU A 99 0.23 -6.82 -1.87
C LEU A 99 -0.02 -6.10 -0.54
N PRO A 100 -0.27 -6.83 0.55
CA PRO A 100 -0.21 -6.22 1.89
C PRO A 100 1.21 -5.71 2.17
N PRO A 101 1.39 -4.80 3.14
CA PRO A 101 2.70 -4.19 3.37
C PRO A 101 3.74 -5.21 3.83
N CYS A 102 4.96 -5.09 3.32
CA CYS A 102 6.10 -5.85 3.83
C CYS A 102 6.46 -5.38 5.25
N SER A 103 7.36 -6.11 5.91
CA SER A 103 7.76 -5.81 7.30
C SER A 103 8.33 -4.39 7.45
N HIS A 104 9.11 -3.93 6.48
CA HIS A 104 9.68 -2.59 6.50
C HIS A 104 8.60 -1.51 6.34
N CYS A 105 7.69 -1.69 5.38
CA CYS A 105 6.57 -0.77 5.20
C CYS A 105 5.63 -0.79 6.41
N ALA A 106 5.38 -1.95 7.01
CA ALA A 106 4.59 -2.06 8.24
C ALA A 106 5.20 -1.22 9.37
N ALA A 107 6.52 -1.28 9.55
CA ALA A 107 7.21 -0.47 10.55
C ALA A 107 7.02 1.03 10.30
N MET A 108 7.11 1.48 9.06
CA MET A 108 6.88 2.88 8.68
C MET A 108 5.42 3.29 8.90
N ILE A 109 4.47 2.43 8.55
CA ILE A 109 3.04 2.66 8.76
C ILE A 109 2.72 2.84 10.24
N ILE A 110 3.26 1.97 11.10
CA ILE A 110 3.12 2.08 12.55
C ILE A 110 3.63 3.45 13.02
N GLN A 111 4.82 3.81 12.60
CA GLN A 111 5.47 5.05 13.02
C GLN A 111 4.75 6.30 12.54
N SER A 112 4.04 6.23 11.41
CA SER A 112 3.25 7.32 10.85
C SER A 112 1.93 7.58 11.56
N GLY A 113 1.46 6.65 12.39
CA GLY A 113 0.19 6.76 13.10
C GLY A 113 -1.05 6.31 12.32
N ILE A 114 -0.89 5.70 11.16
CA ILE A 114 -2.00 5.12 10.38
C ILE A 114 -2.71 4.06 11.23
N LYS A 115 -4.04 4.05 11.17
CA LYS A 115 -4.89 3.25 12.05
C LYS A 115 -5.38 1.95 11.43
N ASN A 116 -5.78 1.99 10.16
CA ASN A 116 -6.32 0.82 9.44
C ASN A 116 -5.65 0.67 8.09
N ILE A 117 -5.46 -0.58 7.67
CA ILE A 117 -4.94 -0.93 6.36
C ILE A 117 -5.93 -1.87 5.70
N TYR A 118 -6.38 -1.48 4.52
CA TYR A 118 -7.24 -2.29 3.65
C TYR A 118 -6.46 -2.64 2.40
N TYR A 119 -6.49 -3.91 1.99
CA TYR A 119 -5.75 -4.32 0.80
C TYR A 119 -6.55 -5.30 -0.06
N ARG A 120 -6.21 -5.36 -1.32
CA ARG A 120 -6.71 -6.36 -2.26
C ARG A 120 -5.55 -6.87 -3.10
N ILE A 121 -5.37 -8.19 -3.10
CA ILE A 121 -4.37 -8.86 -3.93
C ILE A 121 -5.04 -9.30 -5.23
N PRO A 122 -4.56 -8.85 -6.41
CA PRO A 122 -5.04 -9.37 -7.68
C PRO A 122 -4.81 -10.88 -7.80
N ASP A 123 -5.76 -11.61 -8.38
CA ASP A 123 -5.68 -13.07 -8.49
C ASP A 123 -4.43 -13.55 -9.24
N GLU A 124 -3.94 -12.76 -10.19
CA GLU A 124 -2.73 -13.04 -10.96
C GLU A 124 -1.42 -12.88 -10.18
N TYR A 125 -1.45 -12.24 -9.01
CA TYR A 125 -0.25 -12.04 -8.19
C TYR A 125 0.06 -13.26 -7.35
N LYS A 126 1.21 -13.89 -7.61
CA LYS A 126 1.71 -15.02 -6.83
C LYS A 126 2.64 -14.50 -5.73
N ILE A 127 2.47 -15.03 -4.53
CA ILE A 127 3.30 -14.69 -3.37
C ILE A 127 4.25 -15.86 -3.12
N SER A 128 5.56 -15.61 -3.20
CA SER A 128 6.58 -16.61 -2.90
C SER A 128 6.61 -16.93 -1.40
N ASP A 129 7.18 -18.09 -1.04
CA ASP A 129 7.31 -18.49 0.37
C ASP A 129 8.14 -17.47 1.17
N HIS A 130 9.19 -16.93 0.56
CA HIS A 130 10.00 -15.87 1.17
C HIS A 130 9.15 -14.62 1.51
N TRP A 131 8.27 -14.20 0.60
CA TRP A 131 7.35 -13.10 0.85
C TRP A 131 6.34 -13.43 1.94
N LYS A 132 5.83 -14.66 1.98
CA LYS A 132 4.88 -15.10 3.02
C LYS A 132 5.49 -14.98 4.41
N GLU A 133 6.75 -15.36 4.59
CA GLU A 133 7.47 -15.18 5.86
C GLU A 133 7.58 -13.71 6.25
N ASN A 134 7.93 -12.85 5.31
CA ASN A 134 8.05 -11.42 5.55
C ASN A 134 6.69 -10.79 5.90
N LEU A 135 5.63 -11.15 5.16
CA LEU A 135 4.27 -10.67 5.42
C LEU A 135 3.76 -11.14 6.80
N ALA A 136 4.15 -12.33 7.25
CA ALA A 136 3.80 -12.82 8.58
C ALA A 136 4.46 -11.97 9.68
N ILE A 137 5.70 -11.53 9.50
CA ILE A 137 6.37 -10.59 10.40
C ILE A 137 5.62 -9.26 10.42
N ALA A 138 5.26 -8.73 9.25
CA ALA A 138 4.49 -7.49 9.14
C ALA A 138 3.17 -7.58 9.91
N GLU A 139 2.43 -8.65 9.72
CA GLU A 139 1.15 -8.88 10.42
C GLU A 139 1.35 -8.95 11.94
N THR A 140 2.40 -9.61 12.41
CA THR A 140 2.73 -9.71 13.83
C THR A 140 2.91 -8.33 14.46
N ILE A 141 3.74 -7.47 13.87
CA ILE A 141 4.01 -6.15 14.46
C ILE A 141 2.81 -5.21 14.35
N LEU A 142 2.01 -5.31 13.28
CA LEU A 142 0.78 -4.53 13.14
C LEU A 142 -0.25 -4.92 14.21
N ASN A 143 -0.40 -6.23 14.46
CA ASN A 143 -1.29 -6.73 15.50
C ASN A 143 -0.86 -6.28 16.90
N GLU A 144 0.44 -6.27 17.19
CA GLU A 144 0.95 -5.84 18.49
C GLU A 144 0.53 -4.41 18.85
N VAL A 145 0.45 -3.52 17.88
CA VAL A 145 0.10 -2.11 18.09
C VAL A 145 -1.38 -1.82 17.81
N GLY A 146 -2.18 -2.84 17.48
CA GLY A 146 -3.61 -2.70 17.27
C GLY A 146 -4.02 -2.08 15.94
N ILE A 147 -3.16 -2.13 14.92
CA ILE A 147 -3.51 -1.71 13.56
C ILE A 147 -4.24 -2.86 12.87
N ASN A 148 -5.45 -2.57 12.34
CA ASN A 148 -6.22 -3.55 11.59
C ASN A 148 -5.66 -3.72 10.19
N LEU A 149 -5.45 -4.97 9.77
CA LEU A 149 -5.04 -5.34 8.41
C LEU A 149 -6.16 -6.20 7.80
N LEU A 150 -6.87 -5.65 6.83
CA LEU A 150 -8.13 -6.20 6.32
C LEU A 150 -8.02 -6.49 4.82
N ASP A 151 -8.23 -7.77 4.46
CA ASP A 151 -8.34 -8.22 3.07
C ASP A 151 -9.73 -7.88 2.51
N MET A 152 -9.75 -7.28 1.32
CA MET A 152 -10.98 -6.79 0.68
C MET A 152 -11.44 -7.71 -0.46
#